data_f6a508c88af1f24c32ef76f672917639
#
_entry.id   f6a508c88af1f24c32ef76f672917639
#
_cell.length_a   1.000
_cell.length_b   1.000
_cell.length_c   1.000
_cell.angle_alpha   90.00
_cell.angle_beta   90.00
_cell.angle_gamma   90.00
#
_symmetry.space_group_name_H-M   'P 1'
#
loop_
_entity.id
_entity.type
_entity.pdbx_description
1 polymer ?
#
loop_
_entity_poly.entity_id
_entity_poly.type
_entity_poly.pdbx_seq_one_letter_code
_entity_poly.pdbx_strand_id
1 'polypeptide(L)'
;VERKNAAKAEKGKVNKDIADFLVSAADGRMMGMKQGKLAVLKGTTSEIRAYGQLMESDQAKMLKVIKKLAKKRKITLPRIISAEKEDGFKDLTAKSDKAFDKKFIKMMKIDHKRDIKEFKNAREFNDPEIKAFAEEYLPMIQSHLDKLDGLKD
;
A
#
# COMPACT_ATOMS: atom_id res chain seq x y z
N VAL A 1 12.36 -7.96 9.56
CA VAL A 1 12.64 -6.89 8.59
C VAL A 1 13.10 -5.61 9.28
N GLU A 2 12.32 -5.10 10.20
CA GLU A 2 12.67 -3.88 10.95
C GLU A 2 13.98 -4.04 11.72
N ARG A 3 14.17 -5.18 12.33
CA ARG A 3 15.38 -5.48 13.09
C ARG A 3 16.62 -5.46 12.19
N LYS A 4 16.55 -6.03 10.99
CA LYS A 4 17.66 -6.03 10.04
C LYS A 4 17.99 -4.61 9.58
N ASN A 5 16.96 -3.81 9.28
CA ASN A 5 17.14 -2.44 8.83
C ASN A 5 17.65 -1.55 9.95
N ALA A 6 17.18 -1.75 11.18
CA ALA A 6 17.67 -1.02 12.35
C ALA A 6 19.16 -1.30 12.58
N ALA A 7 19.60 -2.57 12.48
CA ALA A 7 21.00 -2.92 12.61
C ALA A 7 21.86 -2.26 11.54
N LYS A 8 21.38 -2.19 10.30
CA LYS A 8 22.08 -1.50 9.20
C LYS A 8 22.17 0.01 9.46
N ALA A 9 21.10 0.61 9.99
CA ALA A 9 21.06 2.03 10.31
C ALA A 9 22.07 2.39 11.39
N GLU A 10 22.19 1.55 12.44
CA GLU A 10 23.18 1.74 13.50
C GLU A 10 24.61 1.71 12.96
N LYS A 11 24.84 0.93 11.92
CA LYS A 11 26.15 0.85 11.26
C LYS A 11 26.35 1.93 10.19
N GLY A 12 25.41 2.85 10.05
CA GLY A 12 25.47 3.92 9.04
C GLY A 12 25.25 3.46 7.62
N LYS A 13 24.73 2.24 7.41
CA LYS A 13 24.53 1.67 6.08
C LYS A 13 23.21 2.06 5.41
N VAL A 14 22.18 2.38 6.21
CA VAL A 14 20.87 2.81 5.69
C VAL A 14 20.30 3.92 6.57
N ASN A 15 19.43 4.75 5.96
CA ASN A 15 18.68 5.77 6.69
C ASN A 15 17.42 5.11 7.25
N LYS A 16 17.22 5.23 8.56
CA LYS A 16 16.10 4.59 9.26
C LYS A 16 14.73 5.07 8.75
N ASP A 17 14.57 6.37 8.54
CA ASP A 17 13.28 6.92 8.10
C ASP A 17 12.91 6.44 6.69
N ILE A 18 13.89 6.38 5.80
CA ILE A 18 13.69 5.87 4.45
C ILE A 18 13.38 4.38 4.51
N ALA A 19 14.10 3.61 5.33
CA ALA A 19 13.84 2.19 5.50
C ALA A 19 12.42 1.94 6.01
N ASP A 20 12.00 2.68 7.04
CA ASP A 20 10.66 2.56 7.62
C ASP A 20 9.58 2.90 6.58
N PHE A 21 9.80 3.96 5.80
CA PHE A 21 8.88 4.33 4.71
C PHE A 21 8.75 3.22 3.68
N LEU A 22 9.87 2.68 3.18
CA LEU A 22 9.84 1.65 2.14
C LEU A 22 9.21 0.35 2.64
N VAL A 23 9.47 -0.03 3.89
CA VAL A 23 8.86 -1.21 4.52
C VAL A 23 7.34 -1.01 4.62
N SER A 24 6.89 0.13 5.13
CA SER A 24 5.47 0.45 5.26
C SER A 24 4.79 0.53 3.90
N ALA A 25 5.44 1.17 2.93
CA ALA A 25 4.92 1.29 1.57
C ALA A 25 4.78 -0.07 0.90
N ALA A 26 5.76 -0.97 1.07
CA ALA A 26 5.68 -2.33 0.53
C ALA A 26 4.55 -3.12 1.16
N ASP A 27 4.39 -3.03 2.48
CA ASP A 27 3.31 -3.69 3.22
C ASP A 27 1.94 -3.22 2.71
N GLY A 28 1.76 -1.91 2.56
CA GLY A 28 0.53 -1.32 2.03
C GLY A 28 0.22 -1.75 0.61
N ARG A 29 1.24 -1.85 -0.26
CA ARG A 29 1.05 -2.30 -1.65
C ARG A 29 0.64 -3.77 -1.70
N MET A 30 1.28 -4.62 -0.91
CA MET A 30 0.93 -6.03 -0.85
C MET A 30 -0.50 -6.22 -0.34
N MET A 31 -0.89 -5.49 0.71
CA MET A 31 -2.26 -5.53 1.21
C MET A 31 -3.26 -5.07 0.16
N GLY A 32 -2.96 -3.96 -0.52
CA GLY A 32 -3.82 -3.42 -1.58
C GLY A 32 -4.03 -4.41 -2.72
N MET A 33 -3.00 -5.15 -3.10
CA MET A 33 -3.11 -6.20 -4.11
C MET A 33 -4.04 -7.32 -3.65
N LYS A 34 -3.91 -7.78 -2.41
CA LYS A 34 -4.76 -8.84 -1.84
C LYS A 34 -6.21 -8.39 -1.74
N GLN A 35 -6.45 -7.18 -1.28
CA GLN A 35 -7.79 -6.60 -1.17
C GLN A 35 -8.42 -6.43 -2.56
N GLY A 36 -7.64 -5.96 -3.52
CA GLY A 36 -8.11 -5.78 -4.89
C GLY A 36 -8.52 -7.10 -5.53
N LYS A 37 -7.69 -8.12 -5.38
CA LYS A 37 -7.98 -9.47 -5.88
C LYS A 37 -9.26 -10.02 -5.25
N LEU A 38 -9.43 -9.82 -3.95
CA LEU A 38 -10.61 -10.28 -3.25
C LEU A 38 -11.86 -9.55 -3.76
N ALA A 39 -11.77 -8.24 -4.05
CA ALA A 39 -12.88 -7.47 -4.60
C ALA A 39 -13.28 -7.95 -5.99
N VAL A 40 -12.33 -8.39 -6.82
CA VAL A 40 -12.63 -8.99 -8.11
C VAL A 40 -13.49 -10.25 -7.93
N LEU A 41 -13.20 -11.03 -6.90
CA LEU A 41 -13.90 -12.29 -6.62
C LEU A 41 -15.24 -12.09 -5.90
N LYS A 42 -15.32 -11.15 -4.97
CA LYS A 42 -16.46 -11.01 -4.05
C LYS A 42 -17.28 -9.74 -4.22
N GLY A 43 -16.79 -8.75 -4.95
CA GLY A 43 -17.53 -7.50 -5.16
C GLY A 43 -18.87 -7.75 -5.85
N THR A 44 -19.92 -7.12 -5.36
CA THR A 44 -21.28 -7.37 -5.89
C THR A 44 -21.63 -6.51 -7.10
N THR A 45 -20.86 -5.45 -7.37
CA THR A 45 -21.11 -4.60 -8.55
C THR A 45 -19.92 -4.65 -9.49
N SER A 46 -20.17 -4.37 -10.78
CA SER A 46 -19.09 -4.32 -11.77
C SER A 46 -18.09 -3.20 -11.43
N GLU A 47 -18.56 -2.10 -10.85
CA GLU A 47 -17.71 -0.96 -10.47
C GLU A 47 -16.74 -1.35 -9.35
N ILE A 48 -17.21 -2.09 -8.36
CA ILE A 48 -16.35 -2.55 -7.26
C ILE A 48 -15.33 -3.56 -7.78
N ARG A 49 -15.75 -4.48 -8.62
CA ARG A 49 -14.83 -5.46 -9.22
C ARG A 49 -13.79 -4.77 -10.11
N ALA A 50 -14.18 -3.78 -10.89
CA ALA A 50 -13.25 -3.00 -11.72
C ALA A 50 -12.26 -2.22 -10.87
N TYR A 51 -12.73 -1.64 -9.76
CA TYR A 51 -11.84 -0.97 -8.80
C TYR A 51 -10.83 -1.94 -8.19
N GLY A 52 -11.29 -3.15 -7.85
CA GLY A 52 -10.39 -4.20 -7.35
C GLY A 52 -9.30 -4.55 -8.34
N GLN A 53 -9.64 -4.68 -9.62
CA GLN A 53 -8.68 -4.98 -10.67
C GLN A 53 -7.68 -3.83 -10.84
N LEU A 54 -8.14 -2.59 -10.76
CA LEU A 54 -7.28 -1.41 -10.79
C LEU A 54 -6.28 -1.43 -9.63
N MET A 55 -6.74 -1.80 -8.44
CA MET A 55 -5.87 -1.92 -7.26
C MET A 55 -4.80 -2.99 -7.46
N GLU A 56 -5.18 -4.17 -7.93
CA GLU A 56 -4.20 -5.23 -8.22
C GLU A 56 -3.09 -4.72 -9.14
N SER A 57 -3.46 -4.07 -10.22
CA SER A 57 -2.54 -3.61 -11.25
C SER A 57 -1.65 -2.47 -10.77
N ASP A 58 -2.26 -1.42 -10.21
CA ASP A 58 -1.53 -0.21 -9.83
C ASP A 58 -0.65 -0.43 -8.61
N GLN A 59 -1.14 -1.19 -7.62
CA GLN A 59 -0.33 -1.52 -6.44
C GLN A 59 0.88 -2.37 -6.82
N ALA A 60 0.72 -3.30 -7.77
CA ALA A 60 1.82 -4.11 -8.26
C ALA A 60 2.90 -3.24 -8.93
N LYS A 61 2.50 -2.23 -9.70
CA LYS A 61 3.45 -1.31 -10.34
C LYS A 61 4.26 -0.55 -9.30
N MET A 62 3.60 -0.01 -8.29
CA MET A 62 4.27 0.71 -7.21
C MET A 62 5.21 -0.20 -6.43
N LEU A 63 4.77 -1.42 -6.12
CA LEU A 63 5.59 -2.38 -5.38
C LEU A 63 6.87 -2.70 -6.14
N LYS A 64 6.79 -2.86 -7.45
CA LYS A 64 7.96 -3.12 -8.29
C LYS A 64 9.00 -2.00 -8.16
N VAL A 65 8.57 -0.75 -8.18
CA VAL A 65 9.47 0.40 -8.00
C VAL A 65 10.04 0.42 -6.58
N ILE A 66 9.21 0.15 -5.58
CA ILE A 66 9.65 0.10 -4.17
C ILE A 66 10.76 -0.96 -4.00
N LYS A 67 10.60 -2.12 -4.62
CA LYS A 67 11.62 -3.18 -4.55
C LYS A 67 12.95 -2.72 -5.13
N LYS A 68 12.93 -2.00 -6.25
CA LYS A 68 14.14 -1.45 -6.85
C LYS A 68 14.81 -0.42 -5.96
N LEU A 69 14.01 0.49 -5.38
CA LEU A 69 14.51 1.51 -4.47
C LEU A 69 15.15 0.90 -3.23
N ALA A 70 14.51 -0.12 -2.67
CA ALA A 70 15.02 -0.83 -1.50
C ALA A 70 16.32 -1.59 -1.80
N LYS A 71 16.36 -2.30 -2.93
CA LYS A 71 17.55 -3.06 -3.33
C LYS A 71 18.76 -2.15 -3.48
N LYS A 72 18.58 -1.00 -4.14
CA LYS A 72 19.65 -0.01 -4.33
C LYS A 72 20.20 0.50 -3.00
N ARG A 73 19.37 0.56 -1.98
CA ARG A 73 19.71 1.06 -0.65
C ARG A 73 20.06 -0.02 0.35
N LYS A 74 20.06 -1.28 -0.07
CA LYS A 74 20.31 -2.45 0.79
C LYS A 74 19.31 -2.54 1.94
N ILE A 75 18.07 -2.14 1.68
CA ILE A 75 16.96 -2.20 2.63
C ILE A 75 16.20 -3.51 2.42
N THR A 76 15.99 -4.26 3.51
CA THR A 76 15.22 -5.50 3.49
C THR A 76 13.73 -5.17 3.54
N LEU A 77 12.96 -5.75 2.63
CA LEU A 77 11.49 -5.60 2.59
C LEU A 77 10.79 -6.87 3.10
N PRO A 78 9.58 -6.73 3.66
CA PRO A 78 8.78 -7.90 4.02
C PRO A 78 8.35 -8.65 2.74
N ARG A 79 8.21 -9.96 2.86
CA ARG A 79 7.73 -10.81 1.77
C ARG A 79 6.23 -11.03 1.83
N ILE A 80 5.63 -10.82 2.99
CA ILE A 80 4.20 -10.97 3.24
C ILE A 80 3.72 -9.76 4.03
N ILE A 81 2.40 -9.55 4.05
CA ILE A 81 1.81 -8.46 4.81
C ILE A 81 2.05 -8.63 6.32
N SER A 82 2.06 -7.53 7.05
CA SER A 82 2.24 -7.51 8.49
C SER A 82 1.11 -8.25 9.21
N ALA A 83 1.36 -8.65 10.45
CA ALA A 83 0.34 -9.33 11.28
C ALA A 83 -0.93 -8.48 11.43
N GLU A 84 -0.76 -7.17 11.62
CA GLU A 84 -1.89 -6.23 11.71
C GLU A 84 -2.74 -6.24 10.44
N LYS A 85 -2.09 -6.19 9.27
CA LYS A 85 -2.80 -6.21 8.00
C LYS A 85 -3.43 -7.58 7.73
N GLU A 86 -2.78 -8.65 8.15
CA GLU A 86 -3.34 -10.00 8.03
C GLU A 86 -4.65 -10.12 8.80
N ASP A 87 -4.73 -9.58 10.01
CA ASP A 87 -5.96 -9.58 10.80
C ASP A 87 -7.08 -8.82 10.06
N GLY A 88 -6.77 -7.64 9.53
CA GLY A 88 -7.72 -6.87 8.73
C GLY A 88 -8.18 -7.63 7.49
N PHE A 89 -7.26 -8.29 6.81
CA PHE A 89 -7.59 -9.08 5.63
C PHE A 89 -8.49 -10.26 5.95
N LYS A 90 -8.24 -10.96 7.06
CA LYS A 90 -9.10 -12.05 7.52
C LYS A 90 -10.52 -11.56 7.81
N ASP A 91 -10.65 -10.39 8.46
CA ASP A 91 -11.96 -9.80 8.74
C ASP A 91 -12.71 -9.49 7.43
N LEU A 92 -12.00 -8.97 6.44
CA LEU A 92 -12.59 -8.68 5.13
C LEU A 92 -13.02 -9.95 4.41
N THR A 93 -12.17 -10.98 4.45
CA THR A 93 -12.45 -12.28 3.82
C THR A 93 -13.70 -12.94 4.41
N ALA A 94 -13.97 -12.71 5.69
CA ALA A 94 -15.15 -13.28 6.37
C ALA A 94 -16.47 -12.64 5.95
N LYS A 95 -16.43 -11.48 5.27
CA LYS A 95 -17.64 -10.78 4.83
C LYS A 95 -18.11 -11.27 3.48
N SER A 96 -19.41 -11.17 3.22
CA SER A 96 -20.03 -11.55 1.94
C SER A 96 -21.01 -10.50 1.47
N ASP A 97 -21.31 -10.50 0.17
CA ASP A 97 -22.33 -9.67 -0.45
C ASP A 97 -22.11 -8.18 -0.14
N LYS A 98 -23.18 -7.47 0.22
CA LYS A 98 -23.10 -6.03 0.51
C LYS A 98 -22.25 -5.72 1.72
N ALA A 99 -22.17 -6.61 2.70
CA ALA A 99 -21.30 -6.43 3.86
C ALA A 99 -19.82 -6.41 3.44
N PHE A 100 -19.46 -7.25 2.47
CA PHE A 100 -18.12 -7.23 1.88
C PHE A 100 -17.85 -5.89 1.21
N ASP A 101 -18.75 -5.45 0.31
CA ASP A 101 -18.59 -4.19 -0.43
C ASP A 101 -18.37 -3.02 0.51
N LYS A 102 -19.22 -2.91 1.53
CA LYS A 102 -19.18 -1.84 2.51
C LYS A 102 -17.85 -1.82 3.27
N LYS A 103 -17.41 -2.98 3.73
CA LYS A 103 -16.14 -3.11 4.46
C LYS A 103 -14.95 -2.81 3.56
N PHE A 104 -14.96 -3.32 2.34
CA PHE A 104 -13.91 -3.08 1.35
C PHE A 104 -13.74 -1.58 1.10
N ILE A 105 -14.82 -0.87 0.80
CA ILE A 105 -14.78 0.57 0.53
C ILE A 105 -14.24 1.33 1.75
N LYS A 106 -14.73 1.00 2.94
CA LYS A 106 -14.26 1.63 4.17
C LYS A 106 -12.77 1.43 4.41
N MET A 107 -12.29 0.21 4.25
CA MET A 107 -10.87 -0.11 4.42
C MET A 107 -10.01 0.62 3.39
N MET A 108 -10.46 0.65 2.13
CA MET A 108 -9.75 1.35 1.06
C MET A 108 -9.61 2.84 1.38
N LYS A 109 -10.68 3.48 1.88
CA LYS A 109 -10.63 4.91 2.25
C LYS A 109 -9.61 5.17 3.36
N ILE A 110 -9.62 4.34 4.39
CA ILE A 110 -8.69 4.47 5.52
C ILE A 110 -7.25 4.28 5.04
N ASP A 111 -7.02 3.23 4.27
CA ASP A 111 -5.68 2.88 3.80
C ASP A 111 -5.12 3.95 2.85
N HIS A 112 -5.94 4.46 1.94
CA HIS A 112 -5.50 5.50 1.00
C HIS A 112 -5.19 6.81 1.70
N LYS A 113 -5.98 7.20 2.69
CA LYS A 113 -5.72 8.43 3.47
C LYS A 113 -4.39 8.31 4.23
N ARG A 114 -4.10 7.14 4.79
CA ARG A 114 -2.84 6.87 5.47
C ARG A 114 -1.68 6.92 4.47
N ASP A 115 -1.83 6.30 3.31
CA ASP A 115 -0.81 6.30 2.25
C ASP A 115 -0.49 7.73 1.80
N ILE A 116 -1.50 8.56 1.61
CA ILE A 116 -1.31 9.96 1.21
C ILE A 116 -0.45 10.68 2.24
N LYS A 117 -0.75 10.49 3.52
CA LYS A 117 0.03 11.11 4.60
C LYS A 117 1.48 10.64 4.60
N GLU A 118 1.70 9.33 4.46
CA GLU A 118 3.04 8.75 4.44
C GLU A 118 3.84 9.23 3.22
N PHE A 119 3.23 9.28 2.04
CA PHE A 119 3.90 9.73 0.82
C PHE A 119 4.20 11.23 0.86
N LYS A 120 3.32 12.03 1.45
CA LYS A 120 3.60 13.45 1.67
C LYS A 120 4.83 13.65 2.57
N ASN A 121 4.93 12.85 3.63
CA ASN A 121 6.09 12.88 4.51
C ASN A 121 7.37 12.48 3.77
N ALA A 122 7.27 11.50 2.88
CA ALA A 122 8.42 11.01 2.12
C ALA A 122 9.01 12.06 1.18
N ARG A 123 8.24 13.05 0.77
CA ARG A 123 8.74 14.18 -0.05
C ARG A 123 9.75 15.04 0.71
N GLU A 124 9.73 14.96 2.05
CA GLU A 124 10.63 15.74 2.90
C GLU A 124 11.96 15.03 3.20
N PHE A 125 12.09 13.77 2.78
CA PHE A 125 13.34 13.03 3.00
C PHE A 125 14.46 13.57 2.11
N ASN A 126 15.66 13.56 2.62
CA ASN A 126 16.84 14.01 1.89
C ASN A 126 17.36 12.89 0.98
N ASP A 127 16.52 12.50 0.01
CA ASP A 127 16.83 11.46 -0.97
C ASP A 127 16.03 11.78 -2.24
N PRO A 128 16.71 12.27 -3.31
CA PRO A 128 16.01 12.69 -4.52
C PRO A 128 15.14 11.62 -5.18
N GLU A 129 15.57 10.36 -5.18
CA GLU A 129 14.80 9.27 -5.79
C GLU A 129 13.54 8.94 -4.98
N ILE A 130 13.63 8.95 -3.65
CA ILE A 130 12.47 8.72 -2.79
C ILE A 130 11.47 9.88 -2.94
N LYS A 131 11.97 11.10 -2.97
CA LYS A 131 11.16 12.29 -3.19
C LYS A 131 10.43 12.21 -4.54
N ALA A 132 11.15 11.86 -5.62
CA ALA A 132 10.58 11.71 -6.95
C ALA A 132 9.52 10.61 -7.00
N PHE A 133 9.78 9.49 -6.35
CA PHE A 133 8.82 8.38 -6.24
C PHE A 133 7.53 8.85 -5.57
N ALA A 134 7.64 9.53 -4.43
CA ALA A 134 6.47 10.02 -3.69
C ALA A 134 5.68 11.03 -4.52
N GLU A 135 6.35 11.96 -5.19
CA GLU A 135 5.71 12.97 -6.03
C GLU A 135 5.01 12.34 -7.24
N GLU A 136 5.61 11.30 -7.83
CA GLU A 136 5.02 10.62 -8.98
C GLU A 136 3.73 9.88 -8.62
N TYR A 137 3.71 9.19 -7.48
CA TYR A 137 2.60 8.32 -7.13
C TYR A 137 1.52 8.96 -6.24
N LEU A 138 1.78 10.12 -5.64
CA LEU A 138 0.74 10.84 -4.86
C LEU A 138 -0.52 11.12 -5.68
N PRO A 139 -0.43 11.65 -6.93
CA PRO A 139 -1.65 11.87 -7.72
C PRO A 139 -2.43 10.59 -8.01
N MET A 140 -1.73 9.48 -8.23
CA MET A 140 -2.38 8.18 -8.45
C MET A 140 -3.15 7.74 -7.21
N ILE A 141 -2.52 7.84 -6.03
CA ILE A 141 -3.17 7.46 -4.77
C ILE A 141 -4.39 8.36 -4.50
N GLN A 142 -4.26 9.65 -4.75
CA GLN A 142 -5.37 10.59 -4.62
C GLN A 142 -6.52 10.24 -5.57
N SER A 143 -6.19 9.89 -6.81
CA SER A 143 -7.18 9.45 -7.80
C SER A 143 -7.91 8.18 -7.34
N HIS A 144 -7.17 7.22 -6.76
CA HIS A 144 -7.77 6.00 -6.19
C HIS A 144 -8.76 6.34 -5.07
N LEU A 145 -8.39 7.28 -4.20
CA LEU A 145 -9.26 7.71 -3.10
C LEU A 145 -10.53 8.40 -3.63
N ASP A 146 -10.35 9.29 -4.61
CA ASP A 146 -11.47 10.01 -5.20
C ASP A 146 -12.48 9.08 -5.87
N LYS A 147 -12.01 8.03 -6.52
CA LYS A 147 -12.86 7.02 -7.16
C LYS A 147 -13.74 6.27 -6.17
N LEU A 148 -13.28 6.13 -4.93
CA LEU A 148 -14.06 5.44 -3.90
C LEU A 148 -15.37 6.17 -3.57
N ASP A 149 -15.40 7.48 -3.70
CA ASP A 149 -16.62 8.25 -3.46
C ASP A 149 -17.72 7.93 -4.46
N GLY A 150 -17.36 7.46 -5.65
CA GLY A 150 -18.31 7.06 -6.67
C GLY A 150 -18.80 5.62 -6.56
N LEU A 151 -18.20 4.82 -5.69
CA LEU A 151 -18.61 3.43 -5.49
C LEU A 151 -19.77 3.35 -4.51
N LYS A 152 -20.75 2.52 -4.85
CA LYS A 152 -21.93 2.30 -3.99
C LYS A 152 -21.83 0.94 -3.32
N ASP A 153 -22.02 0.95 -2.02
CA ASP A 153 -22.07 -0.27 -1.21
C ASP A 153 -23.49 -0.83 -1.08
#